data_dbb5f3cdf363e9d12acaea3e9b2522f6
#
_entry.id   dbb5f3cdf363e9d12acaea3e9b2522f6
#
_cell.length_a   1.000
_cell.length_b   1.000
_cell.length_c   1.000
_cell.angle_alpha   90.00
_cell.angle_beta   90.00
_cell.angle_gamma   90.00
#
_symmetry.space_group_name_H-M   'P 1'
#
loop_
_entity.id
_entity.type
_entity.pdbx_description
1 polymer ?
#
loop_
_entity_poly.entity_id
_entity_poly.type
_entity_poly.pdbx_seq_one_letter_code
_entity_poly.pdbx_strand_id
1 'polypeptide(L)'
;MLSAKHIELVKSTIPLLESAGTDITEYFYQRMFKHNPELKHIFNMSNQRSGGQPAALFSAIAAYAKNIENLAALSGAVERIAHKHTSLNIQPEHYPIVGHHLLATLRELAPEAFTTEVEEAWAAAYGLLAGIFINREDELYQKNANQLGGWLGARQFKVIEKRQESSLVTSFVFAPIDGESVVDYQAGQYLGIKVEPANHEYREMRQYSLSDKPNGKTYRISVKREDSRTPGNEPGTVSNYLHDQVNIGDVLDVFPPAGDFHYVERNEPVVLISAGVGVTPMQSMLEMLASKALDKPVFYLHACENLAQHSFNERVQALTNELKLTHHTWYRDLDGNEQEALNSQGQSNSGSVNSHMGFMNLVPLKAELPLDKGDFYLCGPVAFMSFVKQQLIELGVEDTRIHYEVFGPHSDL
;
A
#
# COMPACT_ATOMS: atom_id res chain seq x y z
N MET A 1 -15.58 -28.93 -1.10
CA MET A 1 -14.18 -29.38 -1.24
C MET A 1 -13.92 -29.77 -2.69
N LEU A 2 -12.76 -29.40 -3.24
CA LEU A 2 -12.36 -29.81 -4.58
C LEU A 2 -12.10 -31.31 -4.61
N SER A 3 -12.56 -31.98 -5.68
CA SER A 3 -12.20 -33.39 -5.93
C SER A 3 -10.78 -33.49 -6.49
N ALA A 4 -10.14 -34.66 -6.37
CA ALA A 4 -8.83 -34.88 -7.00
C ALA A 4 -8.88 -34.63 -8.53
N LYS A 5 -9.98 -34.97 -9.19
CA LYS A 5 -10.18 -34.70 -10.63
C LYS A 5 -10.24 -33.19 -10.91
N HIS A 6 -10.90 -32.38 -10.05
CA HIS A 6 -10.91 -30.92 -10.22
C HIS A 6 -9.51 -30.33 -10.09
N ILE A 7 -8.75 -30.77 -9.11
CA ILE A 7 -7.36 -30.33 -8.89
C ILE A 7 -6.49 -30.65 -10.11
N GLU A 8 -6.57 -31.87 -10.61
CA GLU A 8 -5.83 -32.32 -11.81
C GLU A 8 -6.18 -31.48 -13.04
N LEU A 9 -7.46 -31.22 -13.28
CA LEU A 9 -7.94 -30.44 -14.42
C LEU A 9 -7.48 -28.97 -14.31
N VAL A 10 -7.56 -28.34 -13.14
CA VAL A 10 -7.05 -26.98 -12.93
C VAL A 10 -5.54 -26.94 -13.17
N LYS A 11 -4.77 -27.87 -12.61
CA LYS A 11 -3.31 -27.94 -12.80
C LYS A 11 -2.92 -28.17 -14.27
N SER A 12 -3.69 -28.92 -15.02
CA SER A 12 -3.44 -29.16 -16.46
C SER A 12 -3.51 -27.87 -17.30
N THR A 13 -4.17 -26.83 -16.82
CA THR A 13 -4.25 -25.53 -17.51
C THR A 13 -3.08 -24.58 -17.20
N ILE A 14 -2.19 -24.91 -16.25
CA ILE A 14 -1.06 -24.02 -15.88
C ILE A 14 -0.18 -23.66 -17.09
N PRO A 15 0.22 -24.61 -17.96
CA PRO A 15 1.02 -24.25 -19.15
C PRO A 15 0.29 -23.27 -20.09
N LEU A 16 -1.03 -23.41 -20.23
CA LEU A 16 -1.84 -22.49 -21.02
C LEU A 16 -1.84 -21.08 -20.40
N LEU A 17 -2.06 -20.98 -19.08
CA LEU A 17 -2.02 -19.71 -18.36
C LEU A 17 -0.65 -19.04 -18.52
N GLU A 18 0.43 -19.78 -18.32
CA GLU A 18 1.79 -19.26 -18.46
C GLU A 18 2.11 -18.78 -19.88
N SER A 19 1.61 -19.48 -20.90
CA SER A 19 1.85 -19.11 -22.31
C SER A 19 1.06 -17.86 -22.73
N ALA A 20 -0.14 -17.66 -22.18
CA ALA A 20 -1.01 -16.54 -22.51
C ALA A 20 -0.65 -15.27 -21.72
N GLY A 21 0.00 -15.41 -20.55
CA GLY A 21 0.45 -14.28 -19.74
C GLY A 21 -0.69 -13.32 -19.38
N THR A 22 -0.42 -12.03 -19.45
CA THR A 22 -1.38 -10.97 -19.08
C THR A 22 -2.51 -10.78 -20.08
N ASP A 23 -2.43 -11.34 -21.29
CA ASP A 23 -3.46 -11.18 -22.32
C ASP A 23 -4.84 -11.70 -21.84
N ILE A 24 -4.84 -12.78 -21.06
CA ILE A 24 -6.07 -13.32 -20.45
C ILE A 24 -6.71 -12.29 -19.52
N THR A 25 -5.91 -11.65 -18.67
CA THR A 25 -6.43 -10.71 -17.68
C THR A 25 -6.78 -9.35 -18.26
N GLU A 26 -6.09 -8.93 -19.31
CA GLU A 26 -6.48 -7.74 -20.09
C GLU A 26 -7.83 -7.94 -20.76
N TYR A 27 -8.03 -9.07 -21.45
CA TYR A 27 -9.30 -9.42 -22.06
C TYR A 27 -10.42 -9.55 -21.01
N PHE A 28 -10.13 -10.20 -19.88
CA PHE A 28 -11.05 -10.32 -18.76
C PHE A 28 -11.56 -8.94 -18.29
N TYR A 29 -10.67 -7.98 -18.04
CA TYR A 29 -11.07 -6.64 -17.59
C TYR A 29 -11.86 -5.90 -18.67
N GLN A 30 -11.44 -5.97 -19.93
CA GLN A 30 -12.18 -5.37 -21.05
C GLN A 30 -13.61 -5.93 -21.13
N ARG A 31 -13.74 -7.25 -21.03
CA ARG A 31 -15.02 -7.94 -21.04
C ARG A 31 -15.88 -7.53 -19.84
N MET A 32 -15.33 -7.57 -18.65
CA MET A 32 -16.03 -7.22 -17.41
C MET A 32 -16.56 -5.78 -17.44
N PHE A 33 -15.73 -4.81 -17.77
CA PHE A 33 -16.15 -3.40 -17.82
C PHE A 33 -17.11 -3.07 -18.98
N LYS A 34 -17.13 -3.88 -20.02
CA LYS A 34 -18.11 -3.75 -21.10
C LYS A 34 -19.51 -4.17 -20.65
N HIS A 35 -19.60 -5.24 -19.86
CA HIS A 35 -20.89 -5.82 -19.43
C HIS A 35 -21.36 -5.30 -18.06
N ASN A 36 -20.41 -4.86 -17.21
CA ASN A 36 -20.61 -4.32 -15.88
C ASN A 36 -19.88 -2.99 -15.71
N PRO A 37 -20.31 -1.91 -16.41
CA PRO A 37 -19.65 -0.63 -16.39
C PRO A 37 -19.64 0.04 -15.01
N GLU A 38 -20.58 -0.30 -14.13
CA GLU A 38 -20.66 0.18 -12.74
C GLU A 38 -19.43 -0.18 -11.91
N LEU A 39 -18.73 -1.27 -12.27
CA LEU A 39 -17.50 -1.65 -11.57
C LEU A 39 -16.35 -0.68 -11.80
N LYS A 40 -16.40 0.15 -12.85
CA LYS A 40 -15.42 1.21 -13.06
C LYS A 40 -15.38 2.25 -11.93
N HIS A 41 -16.44 2.34 -11.11
CA HIS A 41 -16.47 3.17 -9.91
C HIS A 41 -15.66 2.61 -8.73
N ILE A 42 -15.26 1.34 -8.79
CA ILE A 42 -14.50 0.64 -7.75
C ILE A 42 -13.04 0.47 -8.15
N PHE A 43 -12.82 0.12 -9.42
CA PHE A 43 -11.48 -0.17 -9.92
C PHE A 43 -10.67 1.09 -10.24
N ASN A 44 -9.37 1.06 -9.93
CA ASN A 44 -8.44 2.10 -10.33
C ASN A 44 -8.15 2.01 -11.83
N MET A 45 -8.81 2.87 -12.61
CA MET A 45 -8.69 2.87 -14.07
C MET A 45 -7.29 3.27 -14.57
N SER A 46 -6.48 3.98 -13.76
CA SER A 46 -5.09 4.25 -14.09
C SER A 46 -4.22 2.99 -14.02
N ASN A 47 -4.42 2.14 -13.01
CA ASN A 47 -3.74 0.84 -12.91
C ASN A 47 -4.19 -0.15 -14.00
N GLN A 48 -5.42 0.00 -14.50
CA GLN A 48 -5.88 -0.75 -15.67
C GLN A 48 -5.12 -0.34 -16.93
N ARG A 49 -5.01 0.95 -17.19
CA ARG A 49 -4.29 1.48 -18.37
C ARG A 49 -2.80 1.19 -18.35
N SER A 50 -2.17 1.17 -17.18
CA SER A 50 -0.73 0.87 -17.04
C SER A 50 -0.40 -0.63 -17.11
N GLY A 51 -1.40 -1.51 -17.16
CA GLY A 51 -1.22 -2.97 -17.16
C GLY A 51 -0.88 -3.57 -15.77
N GLY A 52 -0.70 -2.75 -14.75
CA GLY A 52 -0.29 -3.22 -13.42
C GLY A 52 -1.35 -4.10 -12.75
N GLN A 53 -2.63 -3.76 -12.89
CA GLN A 53 -3.70 -4.57 -12.30
C GLN A 53 -3.97 -5.87 -13.06
N PRO A 54 -3.99 -5.92 -14.41
CA PRO A 54 -3.99 -7.18 -15.15
C PRO A 54 -2.85 -8.12 -14.76
N ALA A 55 -1.62 -7.61 -14.63
CA ALA A 55 -0.47 -8.40 -14.22
C ALA A 55 -0.62 -8.97 -12.80
N ALA A 56 -1.11 -8.18 -11.84
CA ALA A 56 -1.36 -8.65 -10.47
C ALA A 56 -2.43 -9.74 -10.41
N LEU A 57 -3.53 -9.60 -11.16
CA LEU A 57 -4.57 -10.62 -11.24
C LEU A 57 -4.05 -11.91 -11.89
N PHE A 58 -3.28 -11.78 -12.97
CA PHE A 58 -2.64 -12.93 -13.61
C PHE A 58 -1.76 -13.70 -12.62
N SER A 59 -0.89 -12.98 -11.90
CA SER A 59 -0.01 -13.60 -10.90
C SER A 59 -0.80 -14.30 -9.79
N ALA A 60 -1.90 -13.71 -9.33
CA ALA A 60 -2.77 -14.32 -8.32
C ALA A 60 -3.45 -15.62 -8.82
N ILE A 61 -3.98 -15.62 -10.05
CA ILE A 61 -4.60 -16.80 -10.67
C ILE A 61 -3.57 -17.92 -10.87
N ALA A 62 -2.38 -17.59 -11.38
CA ALA A 62 -1.31 -18.55 -11.61
C ALA A 62 -0.79 -19.14 -10.28
N ALA A 63 -0.59 -18.29 -9.26
CA ALA A 63 -0.21 -18.75 -7.93
C ALA A 63 -1.28 -19.65 -7.30
N TYR A 64 -2.56 -19.33 -7.45
CA TYR A 64 -3.66 -20.16 -6.97
C TYR A 64 -3.67 -21.53 -7.63
N ALA A 65 -3.57 -21.60 -8.96
CA ALA A 65 -3.53 -22.87 -9.68
C ALA A 65 -2.33 -23.75 -9.29
N LYS A 66 -1.16 -23.13 -9.10
CA LYS A 66 0.06 -23.83 -8.68
C LYS A 66 -0.02 -24.37 -7.25
N ASN A 67 -0.72 -23.68 -6.37
CA ASN A 67 -0.80 -24.02 -4.93
C ASN A 67 -2.17 -24.59 -4.53
N ILE A 68 -2.98 -25.07 -5.49
CA ILE A 68 -4.36 -25.52 -5.24
C ILE A 68 -4.45 -26.70 -4.25
N GLU A 69 -3.38 -27.47 -4.10
CA GLU A 69 -3.27 -28.56 -3.12
C GLU A 69 -2.75 -28.08 -1.73
N ASN A 70 -2.18 -26.87 -1.67
CA ASN A 70 -1.62 -26.29 -0.45
C ASN A 70 -1.97 -24.80 -0.33
N LEU A 71 -3.24 -24.51 -0.12
CA LEU A 71 -3.74 -23.13 -0.03
C LEU A 71 -3.16 -22.36 1.18
N ALA A 72 -2.64 -23.07 2.20
CA ALA A 72 -1.96 -22.43 3.33
C ALA A 72 -0.71 -21.63 2.89
N ALA A 73 -0.04 -22.03 1.81
CA ALA A 73 1.08 -21.28 1.23
C ALA A 73 0.67 -19.89 0.70
N LEU A 74 -0.63 -19.67 0.46
CA LEU A 74 -1.17 -18.39 -0.05
C LEU A 74 -1.72 -17.48 1.07
N SER A 75 -1.64 -17.88 2.34
CA SER A 75 -2.25 -17.15 3.46
C SER A 75 -1.83 -15.68 3.53
N GLY A 76 -0.56 -15.36 3.33
CA GLY A 76 -0.06 -13.97 3.29
C GLY A 76 -0.62 -13.17 2.12
N ALA A 77 -0.76 -13.78 0.94
CA ALA A 77 -1.36 -13.13 -0.21
C ALA A 77 -2.88 -12.90 -0.01
N VAL A 78 -3.57 -13.88 0.58
CA VAL A 78 -5.00 -13.75 0.94
C VAL A 78 -5.20 -12.61 1.92
N GLU A 79 -4.39 -12.52 2.98
CA GLU A 79 -4.48 -11.45 3.99
C GLU A 79 -4.31 -10.07 3.35
N ARG A 80 -3.26 -9.87 2.57
CA ARG A 80 -2.97 -8.62 1.87
C ARG A 80 -4.09 -8.21 0.91
N ILE A 81 -4.59 -9.15 0.10
CA ILE A 81 -5.67 -8.88 -0.86
C ILE A 81 -6.98 -8.57 -0.11
N ALA A 82 -7.31 -9.30 0.96
CA ALA A 82 -8.51 -9.05 1.74
C ALA A 82 -8.51 -7.66 2.39
N HIS A 83 -7.38 -7.22 2.95
CA HIS A 83 -7.23 -5.85 3.45
C HIS A 83 -7.43 -4.80 2.34
N LYS A 84 -6.90 -5.06 1.15
CA LYS A 84 -7.08 -4.16 0.00
C LYS A 84 -8.52 -4.12 -0.46
N HIS A 85 -9.20 -5.26 -0.54
CA HIS A 85 -10.60 -5.37 -0.90
C HIS A 85 -11.52 -4.64 0.10
N THR A 86 -11.29 -4.80 1.39
CA THR A 86 -12.09 -4.10 2.42
C THR A 86 -11.93 -2.59 2.34
N SER A 87 -10.74 -2.07 2.03
CA SER A 87 -10.51 -0.63 1.84
C SER A 87 -11.19 -0.06 0.58
N LEU A 88 -11.58 -0.91 -0.36
CA LEU A 88 -12.33 -0.59 -1.57
C LEU A 88 -13.82 -0.92 -1.44
N ASN A 89 -14.24 -1.38 -0.27
CA ASN A 89 -15.60 -1.81 0.01
C ASN A 89 -16.10 -2.92 -0.94
N ILE A 90 -15.22 -3.88 -1.26
CA ILE A 90 -15.62 -5.07 -2.03
C ILE A 90 -16.62 -5.88 -1.21
N GLN A 91 -17.71 -6.31 -1.86
CA GLN A 91 -18.81 -7.01 -1.23
C GLN A 91 -18.98 -8.41 -1.85
N PRO A 92 -19.62 -9.37 -1.14
CA PRO A 92 -19.82 -10.73 -1.64
C PRO A 92 -20.45 -10.82 -3.03
N GLU A 93 -21.35 -9.89 -3.39
CA GLU A 93 -22.03 -9.83 -4.69
C GLU A 93 -21.11 -9.50 -5.87
N HIS A 94 -19.90 -8.98 -5.64
CA HIS A 94 -18.92 -8.72 -6.70
C HIS A 94 -18.25 -10.02 -7.18
N TYR A 95 -18.11 -11.03 -6.32
CA TYR A 95 -17.42 -12.29 -6.65
C TYR A 95 -18.08 -13.10 -7.74
N PRO A 96 -19.42 -13.28 -7.76
CA PRO A 96 -20.11 -13.95 -8.90
C PRO A 96 -19.87 -13.24 -10.24
N ILE A 97 -19.80 -11.90 -10.26
CA ILE A 97 -19.54 -11.13 -11.48
C ILE A 97 -18.13 -11.43 -12.00
N VAL A 98 -17.13 -11.34 -11.11
CA VAL A 98 -15.73 -11.64 -11.45
C VAL A 98 -15.58 -13.08 -11.93
N GLY A 99 -16.17 -14.06 -11.23
CA GLY A 99 -16.12 -15.48 -11.61
C GLY A 99 -16.76 -15.74 -12.98
N HIS A 100 -17.93 -15.17 -13.23
CA HIS A 100 -18.59 -15.28 -14.52
C HIS A 100 -17.70 -14.79 -15.68
N HIS A 101 -17.10 -13.60 -15.50
CA HIS A 101 -16.25 -13.04 -16.55
C HIS A 101 -14.92 -13.78 -16.71
N LEU A 102 -14.35 -14.30 -15.62
CA LEU A 102 -13.13 -15.11 -15.70
C LEU A 102 -13.36 -16.40 -16.49
N LEU A 103 -14.40 -17.17 -16.15
CA LEU A 103 -14.74 -18.41 -16.85
C LEU A 103 -15.09 -18.16 -18.32
N ALA A 104 -15.86 -17.13 -18.60
CA ALA A 104 -16.19 -16.75 -19.97
C ALA A 104 -14.95 -16.33 -20.78
N THR A 105 -14.02 -15.60 -20.17
CA THR A 105 -12.74 -15.24 -20.80
C THR A 105 -11.95 -16.48 -21.21
N LEU A 106 -11.79 -17.45 -20.31
CA LEU A 106 -11.05 -18.69 -20.59
C LEU A 106 -11.72 -19.49 -21.69
N ARG A 107 -13.05 -19.58 -21.69
CA ARG A 107 -13.83 -20.24 -22.74
C ARG A 107 -13.67 -19.57 -24.10
N GLU A 108 -13.67 -18.24 -24.15
CA GLU A 108 -13.57 -17.46 -25.39
C GLU A 108 -12.15 -17.48 -25.98
N LEU A 109 -11.11 -17.45 -25.14
CA LEU A 109 -9.72 -17.41 -25.59
C LEU A 109 -9.09 -18.79 -25.84
N ALA A 110 -9.58 -19.84 -25.17
CA ALA A 110 -8.99 -21.17 -25.25
C ALA A 110 -10.06 -22.30 -25.37
N PRO A 111 -10.97 -22.23 -26.34
CA PRO A 111 -12.13 -23.15 -26.43
C PRO A 111 -11.75 -24.62 -26.52
N GLU A 112 -10.61 -24.95 -27.14
CA GLU A 112 -10.14 -26.33 -27.28
C GLU A 112 -9.59 -26.90 -25.97
N ALA A 113 -8.92 -26.08 -25.18
CA ALA A 113 -8.33 -26.48 -23.89
C ALA A 113 -9.33 -26.33 -22.74
N PHE A 114 -10.27 -25.41 -22.83
CA PHE A 114 -11.25 -25.09 -21.80
C PHE A 114 -12.57 -25.87 -22.06
N THR A 115 -12.46 -27.21 -21.98
CA THR A 115 -13.62 -28.12 -22.14
C THR A 115 -14.64 -27.92 -21.00
N THR A 116 -15.84 -28.45 -21.15
CA THR A 116 -16.89 -28.41 -20.12
C THR A 116 -16.38 -28.94 -18.77
N GLU A 117 -15.60 -30.01 -18.75
CA GLU A 117 -15.06 -30.59 -17.53
C GLU A 117 -14.00 -29.65 -16.86
N VAL A 118 -13.17 -28.99 -17.66
CA VAL A 118 -12.20 -28.01 -17.18
C VAL A 118 -12.92 -26.77 -16.64
N GLU A 119 -13.96 -26.31 -17.30
CA GLU A 119 -14.81 -25.21 -16.86
C GLU A 119 -15.47 -25.49 -15.51
N GLU A 120 -16.06 -26.69 -15.34
CA GLU A 120 -16.65 -27.13 -14.07
C GLU A 120 -15.60 -27.17 -12.94
N ALA A 121 -14.38 -27.65 -13.26
CA ALA A 121 -13.28 -27.68 -12.30
C ALA A 121 -12.86 -26.26 -11.88
N TRP A 122 -12.74 -25.32 -12.83
CA TRP A 122 -12.43 -23.91 -12.54
C TRP A 122 -13.55 -23.20 -11.81
N ALA A 123 -14.81 -23.48 -12.12
CA ALA A 123 -15.96 -22.94 -11.39
C ALA A 123 -15.94 -23.37 -9.92
N ALA A 124 -15.65 -24.66 -9.66
CA ALA A 124 -15.51 -25.17 -8.31
C ALA A 124 -14.28 -24.57 -7.59
N ALA A 125 -13.15 -24.43 -8.27
CA ALA A 125 -11.92 -23.83 -7.73
C ALA A 125 -12.12 -22.35 -7.41
N TYR A 126 -12.71 -21.58 -8.32
CA TYR A 126 -13.05 -20.18 -8.10
C TYR A 126 -14.02 -20.00 -6.92
N GLY A 127 -15.06 -20.83 -6.85
CA GLY A 127 -16.02 -20.80 -5.74
C GLY A 127 -15.36 -21.02 -4.37
N LEU A 128 -14.37 -21.91 -4.29
CA LEU A 128 -13.58 -22.11 -3.08
C LEU A 128 -12.75 -20.87 -2.72
N LEU A 129 -12.03 -20.30 -3.70
CA LEU A 129 -11.22 -19.10 -3.50
C LEU A 129 -12.07 -17.90 -3.10
N ALA A 130 -13.19 -17.67 -3.80
CA ALA A 130 -14.15 -16.62 -3.46
C ALA A 130 -14.68 -16.77 -2.03
N GLY A 131 -15.01 -18.00 -1.60
CA GLY A 131 -15.43 -18.27 -0.22
C GLY A 131 -14.35 -17.92 0.81
N ILE A 132 -13.09 -18.20 0.51
CA ILE A 132 -11.96 -17.84 1.39
C ILE A 132 -11.89 -16.32 1.56
N PHE A 133 -11.95 -15.56 0.46
CA PHE A 133 -11.91 -14.10 0.51
C PHE A 133 -13.14 -13.51 1.20
N ILE A 134 -14.34 -13.92 0.82
CA ILE A 134 -15.59 -13.42 1.42
C ILE A 134 -15.57 -13.61 2.94
N ASN A 135 -15.18 -14.79 3.43
CA ASN A 135 -15.10 -15.06 4.86
C ASN A 135 -14.04 -14.17 5.53
N ARG A 136 -12.85 -14.03 4.93
CA ARG A 136 -11.78 -13.21 5.52
C ARG A 136 -12.13 -11.72 5.53
N GLU A 137 -12.73 -11.24 4.47
CA GLU A 137 -13.20 -9.85 4.36
C GLU A 137 -14.32 -9.56 5.36
N ASP A 138 -15.28 -10.49 5.54
CA ASP A 138 -16.32 -10.34 6.57
C ASP A 138 -15.70 -10.25 7.98
N GLU A 139 -14.72 -11.10 8.32
CA GLU A 139 -13.99 -11.00 9.59
C GLU A 139 -13.36 -9.61 9.78
N LEU A 140 -12.75 -9.05 8.74
CA LEU A 140 -12.14 -7.72 8.77
C LEU A 140 -13.19 -6.61 8.91
N TYR A 141 -14.31 -6.70 8.19
CA TYR A 141 -15.44 -5.77 8.30
C TYR A 141 -16.03 -5.79 9.72
N GLN A 142 -16.30 -6.99 10.26
CA GLN A 142 -16.85 -7.13 11.61
C GLN A 142 -15.86 -6.66 12.68
N LYS A 143 -14.58 -6.95 12.53
CA LYS A 143 -13.54 -6.45 13.42
C LYS A 143 -13.55 -4.92 13.47
N ASN A 144 -13.61 -4.25 12.33
CA ASN A 144 -13.65 -2.79 12.27
C ASN A 144 -14.97 -2.23 12.84
N ALA A 145 -16.12 -2.81 12.49
CA ALA A 145 -17.43 -2.33 12.93
C ALA A 145 -17.63 -2.46 14.44
N ASN A 146 -17.09 -3.50 15.06
CA ASN A 146 -17.29 -3.81 16.48
C ASN A 146 -16.32 -3.09 17.42
N GLN A 147 -15.34 -2.34 16.89
CA GLN A 147 -14.44 -1.52 17.72
C GLN A 147 -15.11 -0.19 18.08
N LEU A 148 -14.62 0.45 19.16
CA LEU A 148 -15.05 1.80 19.51
C LEU A 148 -14.77 2.78 18.37
N GLY A 149 -15.79 3.49 17.92
CA GLY A 149 -15.68 4.40 16.77
C GLY A 149 -15.64 3.72 15.41
N GLY A 150 -15.90 2.40 15.36
CA GLY A 150 -15.92 1.62 14.12
C GLY A 150 -17.16 1.86 13.26
N TRP A 151 -17.05 1.54 11.97
CA TRP A 151 -18.15 1.65 11.02
C TRP A 151 -17.97 0.70 9.82
N LEU A 152 -19.02 0.55 9.04
CA LEU A 152 -19.03 -0.19 7.77
C LEU A 152 -19.23 0.77 6.60
N GLY A 153 -18.64 0.45 5.46
CA GLY A 153 -18.78 1.24 4.24
C GLY A 153 -18.12 2.63 4.35
N ALA A 154 -18.68 3.59 3.61
CA ALA A 154 -18.21 4.97 3.64
C ALA A 154 -18.80 5.73 4.82
N ARG A 155 -17.96 6.51 5.52
CA ARG A 155 -18.37 7.50 6.52
C ARG A 155 -17.86 8.87 6.10
N GLN A 156 -18.64 9.90 6.32
CA GLN A 156 -18.28 11.25 5.91
C GLN A 156 -17.36 11.93 6.92
N PHE A 157 -16.27 12.47 6.39
CA PHE A 157 -15.26 13.19 7.17
C PHE A 157 -15.05 14.58 6.58
N LYS A 158 -14.93 15.57 7.46
CA LYS A 158 -14.57 16.94 7.10
C LYS A 158 -13.06 17.13 7.18
N VAL A 159 -12.47 17.77 6.19
CA VAL A 159 -11.09 18.27 6.24
C VAL A 159 -11.03 19.42 7.25
N ILE A 160 -10.29 19.25 8.32
CA ILE A 160 -10.13 20.25 9.38
C ILE A 160 -8.75 20.95 9.34
N GLU A 161 -7.76 20.35 8.68
CA GLU A 161 -6.44 20.94 8.45
C GLU A 161 -5.93 20.49 7.09
N LYS A 162 -5.23 21.39 6.40
CA LYS A 162 -4.49 21.13 5.16
C LYS A 162 -3.13 21.83 5.28
N ARG A 163 -2.04 21.03 5.30
CA ARG A 163 -0.70 21.52 5.55
C ARG A 163 0.29 21.00 4.54
N GLN A 164 1.09 21.88 3.95
CA GLN A 164 2.18 21.50 3.09
C GLN A 164 3.34 20.93 3.91
N GLU A 165 3.77 19.70 3.60
CA GLU A 165 4.91 19.02 4.25
C GLU A 165 6.20 19.15 3.43
N SER A 166 6.07 19.31 2.12
CA SER A 166 7.18 19.53 1.20
C SER A 166 6.65 20.14 -0.11
N SER A 167 7.51 20.42 -1.08
CA SER A 167 7.08 20.92 -2.40
C SER A 167 6.06 20.03 -3.12
N LEU A 168 6.01 18.75 -2.79
CA LEU A 168 5.15 17.76 -3.46
C LEU A 168 4.09 17.13 -2.53
N VAL A 169 4.27 17.20 -1.22
CA VAL A 169 3.40 16.47 -0.27
C VAL A 169 2.58 17.44 0.56
N THR A 170 1.28 17.20 0.63
CA THR A 170 0.34 17.92 1.50
C THR A 170 -0.37 16.94 2.42
N SER A 171 -0.39 17.25 3.71
CA SER A 171 -1.16 16.55 4.73
C SER A 171 -2.59 17.07 4.81
N PHE A 172 -3.53 16.15 4.98
CA PHE A 172 -4.94 16.42 5.22
C PHE A 172 -5.35 15.74 6.53
N VAL A 173 -5.91 16.50 7.46
CA VAL A 173 -6.46 15.97 8.71
C VAL A 173 -7.98 15.95 8.59
N PHE A 174 -8.56 14.79 8.91
CA PHE A 174 -9.98 14.54 8.81
C PHE A 174 -10.61 14.31 10.19
N ALA A 175 -11.76 14.91 10.42
CA ALA A 175 -12.63 14.62 11.55
C ALA A 175 -14.01 14.15 11.04
N PRO A 176 -14.67 13.17 11.70
CA PRO A 176 -15.98 12.72 11.30
C PRO A 176 -17.01 13.84 11.48
N ILE A 177 -17.96 13.98 10.54
CA ILE A 177 -18.95 15.08 10.59
C ILE A 177 -20.01 14.87 11.68
N ASP A 178 -20.22 13.63 12.12
CA ASP A 178 -21.13 13.28 13.20
C ASP A 178 -20.56 13.59 14.59
N GLY A 179 -19.28 13.94 14.69
CA GLY A 179 -18.61 14.27 15.95
C GLY A 179 -18.28 13.07 16.85
N GLU A 180 -18.61 11.86 16.41
CA GLU A 180 -18.32 10.62 17.15
C GLU A 180 -16.84 10.24 17.05
N SER A 181 -16.38 9.33 17.93
CA SER A 181 -15.03 8.79 17.86
C SER A 181 -14.77 8.03 16.56
N VAL A 182 -13.51 7.87 16.23
CA VAL A 182 -13.06 7.05 15.11
C VAL A 182 -12.29 5.84 15.62
N VAL A 183 -12.34 4.73 14.87
CA VAL A 183 -11.60 3.52 15.24
C VAL A 183 -10.09 3.79 15.23
N ASP A 184 -9.41 3.29 16.25
CA ASP A 184 -7.94 3.28 16.27
C ASP A 184 -7.39 2.32 15.22
N TYR A 185 -6.18 2.59 14.77
CA TYR A 185 -5.49 1.83 13.73
C TYR A 185 -4.08 1.43 14.17
N GLN A 186 -3.51 0.50 13.45
CA GLN A 186 -2.11 0.14 13.62
C GLN A 186 -1.22 1.02 12.72
N ALA A 187 -0.16 1.61 13.29
CA ALA A 187 0.75 2.48 12.55
C ALA A 187 1.36 1.74 11.35
N GLY A 188 1.19 2.28 10.17
CA GLY A 188 1.49 1.65 8.87
C GLY A 188 0.26 1.38 8.01
N GLN A 189 -0.94 1.27 8.61
CA GLN A 189 -2.20 1.09 7.89
C GLN A 189 -2.58 2.33 7.06
N TYR A 190 -3.55 2.14 6.16
CA TYR A 190 -4.05 3.16 5.23
C TYR A 190 -5.57 3.29 5.27
N LEU A 191 -6.07 4.41 4.72
CA LEU A 191 -7.50 4.68 4.49
C LEU A 191 -7.84 4.53 3.01
N GLY A 192 -9.03 4.02 2.71
CA GLY A 192 -9.68 4.23 1.42
C GLY A 192 -10.34 5.61 1.40
N ILE A 193 -10.01 6.44 0.42
CA ILE A 193 -10.62 7.74 0.18
C ILE A 193 -11.37 7.70 -1.15
N LYS A 194 -12.66 8.03 -1.11
CA LYS A 194 -13.49 8.13 -2.31
C LYS A 194 -13.72 9.60 -2.66
N VAL A 195 -13.48 9.93 -3.93
CA VAL A 195 -13.69 11.27 -4.49
C VAL A 195 -14.50 11.20 -5.78
N GLU A 196 -15.18 12.32 -6.10
CA GLU A 196 -15.95 12.49 -7.33
C GLU A 196 -15.46 13.75 -8.07
N PRO A 197 -14.32 13.69 -8.80
CA PRO A 197 -13.81 14.84 -9.53
C PRO A 197 -14.79 15.25 -10.63
N ALA A 198 -15.13 16.52 -10.70
CA ALA A 198 -16.20 17.05 -11.58
C ALA A 198 -16.05 16.74 -13.09
N ASN A 199 -14.80 16.50 -13.53
CA ASN A 199 -14.49 16.23 -14.94
C ASN A 199 -14.23 14.72 -15.21
N HIS A 200 -14.56 13.84 -14.28
CA HIS A 200 -14.40 12.40 -14.43
C HIS A 200 -15.76 11.71 -14.51
N GLU A 201 -15.85 10.74 -15.40
CA GLU A 201 -17.08 9.94 -15.60
C GLU A 201 -17.35 9.01 -14.42
N TYR A 202 -16.29 8.58 -13.71
CA TYR A 202 -16.37 7.60 -12.64
C TYR A 202 -15.89 8.19 -11.31
N ARG A 203 -16.43 7.66 -10.22
CA ARG A 203 -15.89 7.85 -8.88
C ARG A 203 -14.50 7.23 -8.83
N GLU A 204 -13.65 7.84 -8.04
CA GLU A 204 -12.27 7.37 -7.89
C GLU A 204 -12.02 7.01 -6.42
N MET A 205 -11.42 5.86 -6.19
CA MET A 205 -11.01 5.41 -4.86
C MET A 205 -9.50 5.21 -4.83
N ARG A 206 -8.85 5.72 -3.77
CA ARG A 206 -7.41 5.50 -3.54
C ARG A 206 -7.14 5.21 -2.09
N GLN A 207 -6.11 4.39 -1.87
CA GLN A 207 -5.56 4.15 -0.56
C GLN A 207 -4.45 5.16 -0.27
N TYR A 208 -4.49 5.73 0.94
CA TYR A 208 -3.45 6.61 1.45
C TYR A 208 -3.06 6.17 2.85
N SER A 209 -1.76 5.91 3.06
CA SER A 209 -1.24 5.57 4.37
C SER A 209 -1.54 6.66 5.38
N LEU A 210 -1.95 6.23 6.56
CA LEU A 210 -2.05 7.10 7.72
C LEU A 210 -0.65 7.58 8.10
N SER A 211 -0.49 8.86 8.38
CA SER A 211 0.81 9.51 8.61
C SER A 211 0.98 10.09 10.01
N ASP A 212 0.03 9.82 10.91
CA ASP A 212 0.08 10.21 12.32
C ASP A 212 -0.11 8.98 13.21
N LYS A 213 -0.06 9.16 14.54
CA LYS A 213 -0.46 8.14 15.51
C LYS A 213 -1.98 8.09 15.65
N PRO A 214 -2.56 6.94 16.04
CA PRO A 214 -3.96 6.85 16.40
C PRO A 214 -4.25 7.75 17.60
N ASN A 215 -5.43 8.38 17.61
CA ASN A 215 -5.87 9.30 18.65
C ASN A 215 -7.38 9.22 18.96
N GLY A 216 -8.11 8.31 18.33
CA GLY A 216 -9.55 8.07 18.51
C GLY A 216 -10.48 9.20 18.04
N LYS A 217 -9.96 10.24 17.37
CA LYS A 217 -10.72 11.45 16.99
C LYS A 217 -10.54 11.87 15.54
N THR A 218 -9.33 11.75 15.00
CA THR A 218 -8.98 12.25 13.67
C THR A 218 -8.06 11.28 12.95
N TYR A 219 -8.01 11.41 11.62
CA TYR A 219 -7.06 10.75 10.77
C TYR A 219 -6.23 11.77 9.99
N ARG A 220 -4.97 11.48 9.75
CA ARG A 220 -4.10 12.26 8.85
C ARG A 220 -3.58 11.37 7.74
N ILE A 221 -3.81 11.78 6.49
CA ILE A 221 -3.10 11.25 5.33
C ILE A 221 -2.16 12.33 4.78
N SER A 222 -1.11 11.91 4.09
CA SER A 222 -0.18 12.84 3.44
C SER A 222 0.00 12.40 1.99
N VAL A 223 -0.42 13.26 1.09
CA VAL A 223 -0.61 12.96 -0.31
C VAL A 223 0.46 13.64 -1.15
N LYS A 224 1.21 12.84 -1.91
CA LYS A 224 2.13 13.36 -2.92
C LYS A 224 1.35 13.73 -4.18
N ARG A 225 1.57 14.93 -4.69
CA ARG A 225 1.09 15.35 -6.00
C ARG A 225 1.79 14.53 -7.09
N GLU A 226 1.05 13.79 -7.86
CA GLU A 226 1.56 13.04 -9.00
C GLU A 226 1.37 13.84 -10.28
N ASP A 227 2.34 14.65 -10.60
CA ASP A 227 2.39 15.41 -11.87
C ASP A 227 2.89 14.50 -12.99
N SER A 228 2.44 14.79 -14.21
CA SER A 228 2.95 14.16 -15.42
C SER A 228 4.39 14.65 -15.72
N ARG A 229 5.38 13.99 -15.11
CA ARG A 229 6.82 14.32 -15.36
C ARG A 229 7.40 13.59 -16.55
N THR A 230 6.72 12.55 -17.02
CA THR A 230 7.14 11.76 -18.18
C THR A 230 6.20 12.03 -19.33
N PRO A 231 6.69 12.41 -20.52
CA PRO A 231 5.85 12.56 -21.69
C PRO A 231 5.02 11.30 -21.95
N GLY A 232 3.70 11.45 -22.08
CA GLY A 232 2.76 10.35 -22.29
C GLY A 232 2.13 9.77 -21.02
N ASN A 233 2.55 10.18 -19.83
CA ASN A 233 1.86 9.82 -18.59
C ASN A 233 0.82 10.89 -18.22
N GLU A 234 -0.39 10.42 -17.88
CA GLU A 234 -1.44 11.28 -17.35
C GLU A 234 -1.12 11.68 -15.90
N PRO A 235 -1.44 12.94 -15.49
CA PRO A 235 -1.37 13.34 -14.09
C PRO A 235 -2.24 12.46 -13.20
N GLY A 236 -1.84 12.26 -11.96
CA GLY A 236 -2.62 11.48 -10.99
C GLY A 236 -3.97 12.16 -10.69
N THR A 237 -5.06 11.55 -11.08
CA THR A 237 -6.42 12.11 -10.96
C THR A 237 -6.75 12.52 -9.52
N VAL A 238 -6.63 11.58 -8.58
CA VAL A 238 -7.05 11.82 -7.18
C VAL A 238 -6.06 12.69 -6.42
N SER A 239 -4.75 12.48 -6.60
CA SER A 239 -3.75 13.29 -5.92
C SER A 239 -3.85 14.77 -6.30
N ASN A 240 -4.01 15.08 -7.59
CA ASN A 240 -4.19 16.46 -8.05
C ASN A 240 -5.54 17.04 -7.60
N TYR A 241 -6.62 16.26 -7.63
CA TYR A 241 -7.91 16.69 -7.10
C TYR A 241 -7.83 17.10 -5.63
N LEU A 242 -7.18 16.28 -4.79
CA LEU A 242 -6.98 16.58 -3.37
C LEU A 242 -6.16 17.86 -3.17
N HIS A 243 -5.08 18.04 -3.93
CA HIS A 243 -4.25 19.23 -3.82
C HIS A 243 -4.96 20.51 -4.27
N ASP A 244 -5.68 20.47 -5.41
CA ASP A 244 -6.17 21.66 -6.09
C ASP A 244 -7.60 22.04 -5.72
N GLN A 245 -8.45 21.05 -5.39
CA GLN A 245 -9.89 21.29 -5.25
C GLN A 245 -10.39 21.04 -3.82
N VAL A 246 -9.71 20.20 -3.02
CA VAL A 246 -10.15 19.93 -1.65
C VAL A 246 -9.56 20.96 -0.68
N ASN A 247 -10.43 21.61 0.08
CA ASN A 247 -10.11 22.67 1.03
C ASN A 247 -10.57 22.31 2.45
N ILE A 248 -10.10 23.09 3.44
CA ILE A 248 -10.59 22.99 4.81
C ILE A 248 -12.10 23.26 4.82
N GLY A 249 -12.85 22.36 5.43
CA GLY A 249 -14.31 22.41 5.48
C GLY A 249 -15.00 21.45 4.51
N ASP A 250 -14.31 21.00 3.45
CA ASP A 250 -14.85 20.03 2.51
C ASP A 250 -15.02 18.65 3.14
N VAL A 251 -15.99 17.90 2.63
CA VAL A 251 -16.37 16.58 3.13
C VAL A 251 -16.00 15.51 2.10
N LEU A 252 -15.36 14.46 2.57
CA LEU A 252 -14.98 13.28 1.76
C LEU A 252 -15.56 12.00 2.38
N ASP A 253 -15.80 11.02 1.54
CA ASP A 253 -16.13 9.65 1.95
C ASP A 253 -14.86 8.88 2.28
N VAL A 254 -14.77 8.37 3.51
CA VAL A 254 -13.62 7.63 4.03
C VAL A 254 -14.05 6.24 4.46
N PHE A 255 -13.28 5.24 4.08
CA PHE A 255 -13.46 3.84 4.50
C PHE A 255 -12.59 3.54 5.72
N PRO A 256 -12.97 2.53 6.55
CA PRO A 256 -12.21 2.18 7.74
C PRO A 256 -10.74 1.86 7.44
N PRO A 257 -9.84 2.07 8.43
CA PRO A 257 -8.44 1.70 8.30
C PRO A 257 -8.25 0.23 7.91
N ALA A 258 -7.35 -0.03 6.98
CA ALA A 258 -7.01 -1.35 6.49
C ALA A 258 -5.50 -1.44 6.24
N GLY A 259 -5.00 -2.65 5.94
CA GLY A 259 -3.60 -2.93 5.63
C GLY A 259 -3.00 -3.94 6.60
N ASP A 260 -2.26 -4.88 6.05
CA ASP A 260 -1.50 -5.91 6.77
C ASP A 260 -0.08 -5.45 7.11
N PHE A 261 0.42 -4.40 6.44
CA PHE A 261 1.68 -3.75 6.78
C PHE A 261 1.48 -2.77 7.94
N HIS A 262 1.98 -3.13 9.09
CA HIS A 262 1.94 -2.28 10.27
C HIS A 262 3.07 -2.62 11.24
N TYR A 263 3.37 -1.70 12.13
CA TYR A 263 4.31 -1.94 13.20
C TYR A 263 3.83 -3.07 14.12
N VAL A 264 4.72 -4.05 14.34
CA VAL A 264 4.52 -5.14 15.30
C VAL A 264 5.38 -4.87 16.52
N GLU A 265 4.73 -4.78 17.69
CA GLU A 265 5.44 -4.50 18.94
C GLU A 265 6.28 -5.70 19.36
N ARG A 266 7.60 -5.51 19.32
CA ARG A 266 8.62 -6.41 19.86
C ARG A 266 9.60 -5.62 20.70
N ASN A 267 10.34 -6.28 21.58
CA ASN A 267 11.36 -5.59 22.40
C ASN A 267 12.69 -5.35 21.66
N GLU A 268 12.69 -5.44 20.34
CA GLU A 268 13.87 -5.31 19.49
C GLU A 268 13.98 -3.90 18.90
N PRO A 269 15.18 -3.45 18.49
CA PRO A 269 15.35 -2.21 17.76
C PRO A 269 14.50 -2.17 16.47
N VAL A 270 14.09 -0.97 16.08
CA VAL A 270 13.26 -0.74 14.89
C VAL A 270 14.03 0.09 13.88
N VAL A 271 14.05 -0.34 12.63
CA VAL A 271 14.65 0.39 11.52
C VAL A 271 13.57 0.74 10.50
N LEU A 272 13.26 2.02 10.36
CA LEU A 272 12.27 2.55 9.43
C LEU A 272 12.98 3.13 8.22
N ILE A 273 12.74 2.54 7.04
CA ILE A 273 13.45 2.88 5.80
C ILE A 273 12.44 3.34 4.75
N SER A 274 12.66 4.52 4.18
CA SER A 274 11.72 5.08 3.20
C SER A 274 12.39 5.85 2.08
N ALA A 275 11.68 5.98 0.95
CA ALA A 275 12.01 6.93 -0.09
C ALA A 275 10.78 7.71 -0.57
N GLY A 276 10.94 9.01 -0.77
CA GLY A 276 9.87 9.88 -1.24
C GLY A 276 8.61 9.79 -0.38
N VAL A 277 7.44 9.56 -0.99
CA VAL A 277 6.16 9.48 -0.24
C VAL A 277 6.00 8.19 0.58
N GLY A 278 6.87 7.19 0.42
CA GLY A 278 6.96 6.04 1.33
C GLY A 278 7.29 6.42 2.79
N VAL A 279 7.60 7.67 3.04
CA VAL A 279 7.74 8.25 4.38
C VAL A 279 6.44 8.19 5.19
N THR A 280 5.27 8.16 4.57
CA THR A 280 3.97 8.33 5.24
C THR A 280 3.67 7.23 6.29
N PRO A 281 3.78 5.92 6.01
CA PRO A 281 3.62 4.90 7.05
C PRO A 281 4.74 4.95 8.10
N MET A 282 5.97 5.33 7.71
CA MET A 282 7.09 5.46 8.66
C MET A 282 6.86 6.62 9.64
N GLN A 283 6.29 7.73 9.17
CA GLN A 283 5.91 8.84 10.04
C GLN A 283 4.86 8.43 11.07
N SER A 284 3.86 7.65 10.67
CA SER A 284 2.87 7.08 11.60
C SER A 284 3.53 6.20 12.67
N MET A 285 4.48 5.35 12.27
CA MET A 285 5.23 4.50 13.19
C MET A 285 6.09 5.34 14.16
N LEU A 286 6.78 6.38 13.68
CA LEU A 286 7.57 7.27 14.52
C LEU A 286 6.71 8.00 15.56
N GLU A 287 5.58 8.59 15.13
CA GLU A 287 4.67 9.30 16.04
C GLU A 287 4.09 8.35 17.12
N MET A 288 3.77 7.12 16.74
CA MET A 288 3.28 6.10 17.66
C MET A 288 4.40 5.69 18.66
N LEU A 289 5.61 5.43 18.17
CA LEU A 289 6.76 5.07 19.02
C LEU A 289 7.07 6.17 20.03
N ALA A 290 7.06 7.44 19.60
CA ALA A 290 7.25 8.59 20.47
C ALA A 290 6.17 8.69 21.56
N SER A 291 4.90 8.46 21.18
CA SER A 291 3.78 8.53 22.13
C SER A 291 3.83 7.46 23.22
N LYS A 292 4.46 6.32 22.93
CA LYS A 292 4.63 5.22 23.89
C LYS A 292 5.86 5.36 24.79
N ALA A 293 6.74 6.34 24.52
CA ALA A 293 8.00 6.58 25.23
C ALA A 293 8.83 5.28 25.43
N LEU A 294 8.91 4.46 24.38
CA LEU A 294 9.62 3.18 24.44
C LEU A 294 11.13 3.38 24.55
N ASP A 295 11.76 2.71 25.51
CA ASP A 295 13.22 2.78 25.75
C ASP A 295 13.98 1.81 24.85
N LYS A 296 13.77 1.89 23.52
CA LYS A 296 14.51 1.09 22.53
C LYS A 296 15.07 1.95 21.40
N PRO A 297 16.19 1.54 20.80
CA PRO A 297 16.76 2.26 19.66
C PRO A 297 15.80 2.25 18.47
N VAL A 298 15.62 3.42 17.87
CA VAL A 298 14.87 3.61 16.63
C VAL A 298 15.81 4.21 15.60
N PHE A 299 15.86 3.62 14.42
CA PHE A 299 16.63 4.11 13.28
C PHE A 299 15.66 4.59 12.20
N TYR A 300 15.87 5.79 11.71
CA TYR A 300 15.09 6.36 10.62
C TYR A 300 15.98 6.70 9.45
N LEU A 301 15.82 6.00 8.35
CA LEU A 301 16.61 6.11 7.13
C LEU A 301 15.70 6.60 6.00
N HIS A 302 15.92 7.80 5.50
CA HIS A 302 15.06 8.39 4.47
C HIS A 302 15.87 8.82 3.25
N ALA A 303 15.34 8.58 2.05
CA ALA A 303 15.88 9.07 0.79
C ALA A 303 14.87 9.99 0.09
N CYS A 304 15.34 11.14 -0.37
CA CYS A 304 14.54 12.06 -1.18
C CYS A 304 15.41 12.73 -2.25
N GLU A 305 14.77 13.47 -3.13
CA GLU A 305 15.45 14.12 -4.25
C GLU A 305 16.35 15.25 -3.77
N ASN A 306 15.77 16.18 -2.97
CA ASN A 306 16.43 17.40 -2.48
C ASN A 306 15.72 17.90 -1.21
N LEU A 307 16.20 19.02 -0.64
CA LEU A 307 15.62 19.61 0.57
C LEU A 307 14.16 20.01 0.40
N ALA A 308 13.79 20.56 -0.76
CA ALA A 308 12.42 20.99 -1.03
C ALA A 308 11.41 19.83 -1.05
N GLN A 309 11.87 18.60 -1.30
CA GLN A 309 11.05 17.37 -1.32
C GLN A 309 11.15 16.55 -0.02
N HIS A 310 11.91 17.00 0.97
CA HIS A 310 12.06 16.30 2.25
C HIS A 310 10.84 16.55 3.16
N SER A 311 9.84 15.69 3.06
CA SER A 311 8.63 15.76 3.90
C SER A 311 8.92 15.40 5.35
N PHE A 312 8.26 16.07 6.28
CA PHE A 312 8.33 15.87 7.75
C PHE A 312 9.71 16.13 8.39
N ASN A 313 10.68 16.72 7.69
CA ASN A 313 12.03 16.91 8.20
C ASN A 313 12.06 17.60 9.59
N GLU A 314 11.35 18.72 9.74
CA GLU A 314 11.29 19.43 11.03
C GLU A 314 10.69 18.58 12.14
N ARG A 315 9.64 17.82 11.83
CA ARG A 315 8.99 16.94 12.82
C ARG A 315 9.90 15.78 13.23
N VAL A 316 10.59 15.15 12.27
CA VAL A 316 11.55 14.07 12.56
C VAL A 316 12.70 14.60 13.42
N GLN A 317 13.23 15.80 13.13
CA GLN A 317 14.24 16.44 13.97
C GLN A 317 13.73 16.69 15.40
N ALA A 318 12.49 17.15 15.57
CA ALA A 318 11.89 17.32 16.89
C ALA A 318 11.79 15.97 17.65
N LEU A 319 11.45 14.89 16.94
CA LEU A 319 11.32 13.54 17.51
C LEU A 319 12.66 12.99 18.02
N THR A 320 13.82 13.48 17.57
CA THR A 320 15.12 13.06 18.12
C THR A 320 15.27 13.40 19.60
N ASN A 321 14.51 14.39 20.10
CA ASN A 321 14.49 14.73 21.52
C ASN A 321 13.47 13.89 22.33
N GLU A 322 12.54 13.25 21.65
CA GLU A 322 11.47 12.43 22.25
C GLU A 322 11.80 10.93 22.25
N LEU A 323 12.66 10.49 21.33
CA LEU A 323 13.05 9.10 21.09
C LEU A 323 14.57 8.93 21.12
N LYS A 324 15.07 7.72 21.40
CA LYS A 324 16.44 7.33 21.08
C LYS A 324 16.57 7.11 19.55
N LEU A 325 16.45 8.20 18.79
CA LEU A 325 16.36 8.18 17.33
C LEU A 325 17.72 8.47 16.70
N THR A 326 18.19 7.52 15.90
CA THR A 326 19.28 7.72 14.96
C THR A 326 18.69 8.03 13.58
N HIS A 327 19.06 9.15 13.00
CA HIS A 327 18.47 9.65 11.76
C HIS A 327 19.53 9.81 10.67
N HIS A 328 19.29 9.20 9.50
CA HIS A 328 20.10 9.37 8.29
C HIS A 328 19.20 9.76 7.11
N THR A 329 19.62 10.76 6.33
CA THR A 329 18.93 11.17 5.12
C THR A 329 19.86 11.16 3.93
N TRP A 330 19.41 10.61 2.81
CA TRP A 330 20.09 10.63 1.51
C TRP A 330 19.37 11.60 0.57
N TYR A 331 20.13 12.53 0.02
CA TYR A 331 19.65 13.46 -1.01
C TYR A 331 20.29 13.09 -2.34
N ARG A 332 19.44 12.84 -3.35
CA ARG A 332 19.95 12.41 -4.66
C ARG A 332 20.57 13.55 -5.45
N ASP A 333 19.95 14.73 -5.41
CA ASP A 333 20.32 15.90 -6.19
C ASP A 333 20.16 17.17 -5.36
N LEU A 334 21.25 17.66 -4.78
CA LEU A 334 21.31 18.93 -4.07
C LEU A 334 22.01 19.96 -4.95
N ASP A 335 21.45 21.16 -5.02
CA ASP A 335 22.18 22.30 -5.58
C ASP A 335 23.26 22.81 -4.61
N GLY A 336 24.14 23.71 -5.11
CA GLY A 336 25.24 24.23 -4.30
C GLY A 336 24.79 25.00 -3.05
N ASN A 337 23.63 25.68 -3.10
CA ASN A 337 23.08 26.44 -1.97
C ASN A 337 22.49 25.49 -0.93
N GLU A 338 21.80 24.45 -1.36
CA GLU A 338 21.26 23.39 -0.49
C GLU A 338 22.37 22.66 0.25
N GLN A 339 23.50 22.38 -0.44
CA GLN A 339 24.66 21.72 0.17
C GLN A 339 25.36 22.60 1.21
N GLU A 340 25.48 23.90 0.95
CA GLU A 340 26.00 24.86 1.93
C GLU A 340 25.05 25.00 3.14
N ALA A 341 23.74 25.00 2.92
CA ALA A 341 22.75 25.07 3.98
C ALA A 341 22.82 23.83 4.91
N LEU A 342 22.98 22.63 4.37
CA LEU A 342 23.14 21.40 5.16
C LEU A 342 24.45 21.41 5.97
N ASN A 343 25.55 21.83 5.37
CA ASN A 343 26.85 21.90 6.04
C ASN A 343 26.83 22.88 7.22
N SER A 344 26.08 23.98 7.11
CA SER A 344 25.92 24.95 8.17
C SER A 344 25.01 24.48 9.32
N GLN A 345 23.99 23.68 9.04
CA GLN A 345 23.11 23.08 10.04
C GLN A 345 23.78 21.97 10.86
N GLY A 346 24.66 21.19 10.24
CA GLY A 346 25.41 20.10 10.91
C GLY A 346 26.37 20.57 12.00
N GLN A 347 26.70 21.86 12.08
CA GLN A 347 27.56 22.43 13.12
C GLN A 347 26.81 22.92 14.38
N SER A 348 25.48 22.96 14.36
CA SER A 348 24.71 23.64 15.42
C SER A 348 23.84 22.74 16.30
N ASN A 349 23.68 21.43 16.02
CA ASN A 349 22.76 20.58 16.78
C ASN A 349 23.44 19.36 17.41
N SER A 350 23.15 19.14 18.68
CA SER A 350 23.61 18.00 19.50
C SER A 350 22.93 16.66 19.22
N GLY A 351 22.10 16.55 18.19
CA GLY A 351 21.54 15.30 17.68
C GLY A 351 22.19 14.97 16.33
N SER A 352 22.68 13.75 16.13
CA SER A 352 23.37 13.35 14.90
C SER A 352 22.40 13.26 13.72
N VAL A 353 22.15 14.40 13.05
CA VAL A 353 21.52 14.38 11.73
C VAL A 353 22.62 14.06 10.72
N ASN A 354 22.61 12.83 10.20
CA ASN A 354 23.59 12.38 9.24
C ASN A 354 23.01 12.52 7.82
N SER A 355 23.53 13.49 7.05
CA SER A 355 23.14 13.70 5.66
C SER A 355 24.15 13.06 4.69
N HIS A 356 23.64 12.39 3.68
CA HIS A 356 24.42 11.69 2.67
C HIS A 356 24.00 12.15 1.27
N MET A 357 24.93 12.04 0.31
CA MET A 357 24.66 12.32 -1.10
C MET A 357 24.45 11.03 -1.89
N GLY A 358 23.56 11.08 -2.88
CA GLY A 358 23.32 9.99 -3.82
C GLY A 358 22.31 8.94 -3.34
N PHE A 359 22.46 7.72 -3.81
CA PHE A 359 21.57 6.61 -3.44
C PHE A 359 21.87 6.09 -2.04
N MET A 360 20.83 5.59 -1.36
CA MET A 360 20.97 4.99 -0.03
C MET A 360 21.92 3.79 -0.06
N ASN A 361 23.03 3.91 0.68
CA ASN A 361 24.02 2.86 0.85
C ASN A 361 24.11 2.50 2.34
N LEU A 362 23.74 1.27 2.68
CA LEU A 362 23.71 0.78 4.06
C LEU A 362 25.07 0.21 4.53
N VAL A 363 25.99 -0.10 3.61
CA VAL A 363 27.28 -0.72 3.95
C VAL A 363 28.08 0.10 4.96
N PRO A 364 28.20 1.44 4.85
CA PRO A 364 28.90 2.24 5.86
C PRO A 364 28.25 2.20 7.25
N LEU A 365 26.96 1.89 7.34
CA LEU A 365 26.19 1.84 8.59
C LEU A 365 26.20 0.44 9.23
N LYS A 366 26.94 -0.52 8.69
CA LYS A 366 26.97 -1.92 9.15
C LYS A 366 27.24 -2.06 10.65
N ALA A 367 28.10 -1.23 11.21
CA ALA A 367 28.45 -1.27 12.64
C ALA A 367 27.41 -0.59 13.55
N GLU A 368 26.55 0.25 12.97
CA GLU A 368 25.56 1.04 13.67
C GLU A 368 24.17 0.40 13.68
N LEU A 369 23.81 -0.23 12.53
CA LEU A 369 22.49 -0.86 12.37
C LEU A 369 22.36 -2.17 13.15
N PRO A 370 21.20 -2.45 13.74
CA PRO A 370 20.94 -3.67 14.53
C PRO A 370 20.66 -4.88 13.62
N LEU A 371 21.62 -5.26 12.80
CA LEU A 371 21.46 -6.27 11.74
C LEU A 371 21.15 -7.66 12.28
N ASP A 372 21.57 -7.98 13.50
CA ASP A 372 21.41 -9.29 14.13
C ASP A 372 20.00 -9.53 14.72
N LYS A 373 19.27 -8.46 15.08
CA LYS A 373 18.00 -8.57 15.83
C LYS A 373 16.93 -7.53 15.51
N GLY A 374 17.25 -6.44 14.79
CA GLY A 374 16.30 -5.38 14.45
C GLY A 374 15.22 -5.83 13.48
N ASP A 375 14.03 -5.22 13.58
CA ASP A 375 12.96 -5.32 12.58
C ASP A 375 13.06 -4.14 11.60
N PHE A 376 13.01 -4.43 10.32
CA PHE A 376 13.21 -3.48 9.22
C PHE A 376 11.89 -3.26 8.46
N TYR A 377 11.42 -2.03 8.43
CA TYR A 377 10.20 -1.64 7.71
C TYR A 377 10.55 -0.76 6.52
N LEU A 378 10.17 -1.17 5.31
CA LEU A 378 10.52 -0.52 4.05
C LEU A 378 9.26 0.01 3.34
N CYS A 379 9.32 1.24 2.82
CA CYS A 379 8.31 1.77 1.92
C CYS A 379 8.91 2.81 0.96
N GLY A 380 8.51 2.74 -0.31
CA GLY A 380 8.98 3.64 -1.35
C GLY A 380 8.80 3.06 -2.76
N PRO A 381 9.46 3.60 -3.77
CA PRO A 381 9.47 3.03 -5.11
C PRO A 381 9.97 1.58 -5.10
N VAL A 382 9.36 0.70 -5.90
CA VAL A 382 9.71 -0.75 -5.93
C VAL A 382 11.20 -0.96 -6.15
N ALA A 383 11.79 -0.26 -7.12
CA ALA A 383 13.25 -0.38 -7.39
C ALA A 383 14.12 0.03 -6.20
N PHE A 384 13.70 1.04 -5.42
CA PHE A 384 14.38 1.44 -4.19
C PHE A 384 14.27 0.34 -3.12
N MET A 385 13.07 -0.17 -2.90
CA MET A 385 12.85 -1.21 -1.89
C MET A 385 13.60 -2.50 -2.21
N SER A 386 13.58 -2.93 -3.49
CA SER A 386 14.36 -4.10 -3.94
C SER A 386 15.85 -3.90 -3.71
N PHE A 387 16.39 -2.73 -4.05
CA PHE A 387 17.81 -2.39 -3.86
C PHE A 387 18.20 -2.39 -2.36
N VAL A 388 17.36 -1.83 -1.49
CA VAL A 388 17.61 -1.80 -0.05
C VAL A 388 17.46 -3.18 0.57
N LYS A 389 16.42 -3.94 0.18
CA LYS A 389 16.20 -5.32 0.65
C LYS A 389 17.40 -6.19 0.32
N GLN A 390 17.94 -6.10 -0.89
CA GLN A 390 19.13 -6.83 -1.29
C GLN A 390 20.33 -6.49 -0.38
N GLN A 391 20.58 -5.20 -0.11
CA GLN A 391 21.65 -4.79 0.79
C GLN A 391 21.48 -5.37 2.21
N LEU A 392 20.24 -5.34 2.76
CA LEU A 392 19.97 -5.91 4.07
C LEU A 392 20.26 -7.41 4.12
N ILE A 393 19.85 -8.16 3.09
CA ILE A 393 20.15 -9.60 2.99
C ILE A 393 21.65 -9.84 2.89
N GLU A 394 22.38 -9.08 2.07
CA GLU A 394 23.85 -9.16 1.93
C GLU A 394 24.57 -8.80 3.24
N LEU A 395 23.98 -7.93 4.07
CA LEU A 395 24.48 -7.59 5.40
C LEU A 395 24.11 -8.62 6.48
N GLY A 396 23.33 -9.66 6.13
CA GLY A 396 22.99 -10.78 7.01
C GLY A 396 21.64 -10.65 7.72
N VAL A 397 20.76 -9.74 7.32
CA VAL A 397 19.40 -9.65 7.86
C VAL A 397 18.54 -10.77 7.28
N GLU A 398 17.85 -11.52 8.13
CA GLU A 398 16.90 -12.55 7.70
C GLU A 398 15.67 -11.93 7.02
N ASP A 399 15.20 -12.52 5.92
CA ASP A 399 14.05 -12.02 5.15
C ASP A 399 12.79 -11.87 5.99
N THR A 400 12.59 -12.73 6.98
CA THR A 400 11.47 -12.70 7.93
C THR A 400 11.41 -11.46 8.83
N ARG A 401 12.50 -10.70 8.91
CA ARG A 401 12.61 -9.45 9.66
C ARG A 401 12.53 -8.20 8.76
N ILE A 402 12.31 -8.40 7.47
CA ILE A 402 12.17 -7.32 6.48
C ILE A 402 10.71 -7.24 6.06
N HIS A 403 10.03 -6.19 6.48
CA HIS A 403 8.63 -5.90 6.20
C HIS A 403 8.55 -4.77 5.18
N TYR A 404 7.67 -4.87 4.19
CA TYR A 404 7.56 -3.82 3.18
C TYR A 404 6.12 -3.60 2.69
N GLU A 405 5.83 -2.38 2.25
CA GLU A 405 4.56 -1.97 1.65
C GLU A 405 4.77 -1.42 0.24
N VAL A 406 4.02 -1.95 -0.72
CA VAL A 406 4.05 -1.50 -2.13
C VAL A 406 2.83 -0.61 -2.41
N PHE A 407 3.08 0.64 -2.77
CA PHE A 407 2.01 1.55 -3.19
C PHE A 407 1.58 1.24 -4.64
N GLY A 408 0.52 0.46 -4.78
CA GLY A 408 -0.01 0.04 -6.06
C GLY A 408 -0.39 -1.44 -6.12
N PRO A 409 -0.45 -2.02 -7.33
CA PRO A 409 -0.54 -3.46 -7.50
C PRO A 409 0.67 -4.14 -6.86
N HIS A 410 0.41 -5.22 -6.12
CA HIS A 410 1.50 -5.90 -5.41
C HIS A 410 2.54 -6.47 -6.37
N SER A 411 3.80 -6.31 -6.01
CA SER A 411 4.95 -7.00 -6.60
C SER A 411 5.85 -7.52 -5.49
N ASP A 412 6.37 -8.72 -5.65
CA ASP A 412 7.43 -9.23 -4.78
C ASP A 412 8.74 -8.46 -5.03
N LEU A 413 9.50 -8.23 -3.95
CA LEU A 413 10.79 -7.51 -4.00
C LEU A 413 11.97 -8.46 -4.15
#